data_16b6c0199c52289060cde70bfd23ff96
#
_entry.id   16b6c0199c52289060cde70bfd23ff96
#
_cell.length_a   1.000
_cell.length_b   1.000
_cell.length_c   1.000
_cell.angle_alpha   90.00
_cell.angle_beta   90.00
_cell.angle_gamma   90.00
#
_symmetry.space_group_name_H-M   'P 1'
#
loop_
_entity.id
_entity.type
_entity.pdbx_description
1 polymer ?
#
loop_
_entity_poly.entity_id
_entity_poly.type
_entity_poly.pdbx_seq_one_letter_code
_entity_poly.pdbx_strand_id
1 'polypeptide(L)'
;NLSTDLWSTMGEQRQTNYALRAPDKATFVELVTEGQPPAPGYFVYNAILNRQDRDLLDETEMPPAMTYGEVRQVVDSGAILVDGRSPEEFALGHLRGAINIGLEGRYAEFAGSVVMPDVDIVLVTEPGLELEGKNRLARIGFDRVVGYLSEPYQVMFSHRDDVRIASRLT
;
A
#
# COMPACT_ATOMS: atom_id res chain seq x y z
N ASN A 1 -6.97 -21.43 -1.69
CA ASN A 1 -6.95 -22.22 -2.93
C ASN A 1 -8.16 -21.83 -3.76
N LEU A 2 -7.93 -21.21 -4.90
CA LEU A 2 -8.99 -21.01 -5.90
C LEU A 2 -9.18 -22.33 -6.67
N SER A 3 -10.46 -22.71 -6.87
CA SER A 3 -10.78 -23.84 -7.74
C SER A 3 -10.30 -23.56 -9.16
N THR A 4 -9.91 -24.62 -9.87
CA THR A 4 -9.64 -24.57 -11.31
C THR A 4 -10.93 -24.54 -12.14
N ASP A 5 -12.07 -24.81 -11.52
CA ASP A 5 -13.37 -24.82 -12.18
C ASP A 5 -13.84 -23.38 -12.41
N LEU A 6 -14.16 -23.07 -13.67
CA LEU A 6 -14.61 -21.73 -14.08
C LEU A 6 -16.11 -21.49 -13.78
N TRP A 7 -16.88 -22.53 -13.50
CA TRP A 7 -18.30 -22.46 -13.18
C TRP A 7 -18.73 -23.66 -12.35
N SER A 8 -19.85 -23.53 -11.65
CA SER A 8 -20.44 -24.59 -10.86
C SER A 8 -21.96 -24.37 -10.73
N THR A 9 -22.71 -25.38 -10.27
CA THR A 9 -24.11 -25.25 -9.96
C THR A 9 -24.34 -25.10 -8.46
N MET A 10 -25.49 -24.50 -8.07
CA MET A 10 -25.86 -24.42 -6.65
C MET A 10 -26.07 -25.81 -6.02
N GLY A 11 -26.53 -26.79 -6.80
CA GLY A 11 -26.67 -28.17 -6.35
C GLY A 11 -25.35 -28.81 -6.00
N GLU A 12 -24.33 -28.61 -6.84
CA GLU A 12 -22.98 -29.09 -6.63
C GLU A 12 -22.30 -28.38 -5.44
N GLN A 13 -22.43 -27.05 -5.36
CA GLN A 13 -21.87 -26.28 -4.24
C GLN A 13 -22.47 -26.67 -2.89
N ARG A 14 -23.77 -27.01 -2.83
CA ARG A 14 -24.38 -27.53 -1.60
C ARG A 14 -23.82 -28.90 -1.18
N GLN A 15 -23.24 -29.66 -2.08
CA GLN A 15 -22.66 -30.97 -1.79
C GLN A 15 -21.18 -30.87 -1.47
N THR A 16 -20.44 -29.96 -2.11
CA THR A 16 -18.98 -29.91 -2.08
C THR A 16 -18.42 -28.77 -1.24
N ASN A 17 -19.10 -27.62 -1.17
CA ASN A 17 -18.65 -26.45 -0.47
C ASN A 17 -18.84 -26.60 1.05
N TYR A 18 -17.76 -26.59 1.80
CA TYR A 18 -17.76 -26.78 3.24
C TYR A 18 -18.63 -25.77 4.00
N ALA A 19 -18.64 -24.52 3.54
CA ALA A 19 -19.43 -23.45 4.15
C ALA A 19 -20.94 -23.67 3.96
N LEU A 20 -21.36 -24.11 2.76
CA LEU A 20 -22.78 -24.40 2.46
C LEU A 20 -23.29 -25.72 3.09
N ARG A 21 -22.40 -26.53 3.62
CA ARG A 21 -22.74 -27.77 4.34
C ARG A 21 -22.88 -27.57 5.84
N ALA A 22 -22.58 -26.38 6.36
CA ALA A 22 -22.75 -26.08 7.77
C ALA A 22 -24.21 -26.29 8.19
N PRO A 23 -24.49 -27.05 9.25
CA PRO A 23 -25.86 -27.39 9.67
C PRO A 23 -26.62 -26.20 10.29
N ASP A 24 -25.90 -25.23 10.81
CA ASP A 24 -26.43 -24.04 11.46
C ASP A 24 -25.47 -22.83 11.34
N LYS A 25 -25.96 -21.66 11.74
CA LYS A 25 -25.22 -20.41 11.66
C LYS A 25 -23.94 -20.40 12.53
N ALA A 26 -23.96 -21.01 13.71
CA ALA A 26 -22.83 -21.01 14.61
C ALA A 26 -21.66 -21.80 14.00
N THR A 27 -21.95 -23.02 13.52
CA THR A 27 -20.98 -23.86 12.80
C THR A 27 -20.48 -23.19 11.54
N PHE A 28 -21.35 -22.50 10.78
CA PHE A 28 -20.94 -21.73 9.59
C PHE A 28 -19.92 -20.65 9.97
N VAL A 29 -20.20 -19.85 11.00
CA VAL A 29 -19.31 -18.79 11.46
C VAL A 29 -17.97 -19.37 11.89
N GLU A 30 -17.97 -20.44 12.69
CA GLU A 30 -16.75 -21.11 13.13
C GLU A 30 -15.89 -21.57 11.94
N LEU A 31 -16.48 -22.30 11.00
CA LEU A 31 -15.81 -22.82 9.80
C LEU A 31 -15.21 -21.73 8.91
N VAL A 32 -15.89 -20.60 8.72
CA VAL A 32 -15.41 -19.54 7.83
C VAL A 32 -14.45 -18.57 8.50
N THR A 33 -14.41 -18.53 9.84
CA THR A 33 -13.49 -17.68 10.60
C THR A 33 -12.29 -18.43 11.13
N GLU A 34 -12.30 -19.76 11.12
CA GLU A 34 -11.18 -20.58 11.57
C GLU A 34 -9.91 -20.28 10.77
N GLY A 35 -8.82 -19.99 11.48
CA GLY A 35 -7.52 -19.71 10.85
C GLY A 35 -7.43 -18.40 10.06
N GLN A 36 -8.45 -17.54 10.11
CA GLN A 36 -8.38 -16.24 9.45
C GLN A 36 -7.36 -15.35 10.18
N PRO A 37 -6.41 -14.74 9.46
CA PRO A 37 -5.52 -13.74 10.04
C PRO A 37 -6.33 -12.52 10.49
N PRO A 38 -5.83 -11.74 11.48
CA PRO A 38 -6.48 -10.49 11.86
C PRO A 38 -6.61 -9.58 10.63
N ALA A 39 -7.78 -8.95 10.49
CA ALA A 39 -8.02 -8.04 9.39
C ALA A 39 -7.02 -6.87 9.44
N PRO A 40 -6.39 -6.49 8.30
CA PRO A 40 -5.54 -5.32 8.23
C PRO A 40 -6.28 -4.07 8.73
N GLY A 41 -5.58 -3.18 9.44
CA GLY A 41 -6.19 -1.98 10.04
C GLY A 41 -6.92 -1.08 9.04
N TYR A 42 -6.43 -1.00 7.81
CA TYR A 42 -7.05 -0.20 6.76
C TYR A 42 -8.40 -0.74 6.25
N PHE A 43 -8.78 -1.99 6.55
CA PHE A 43 -10.08 -2.56 6.12
C PHE A 43 -11.26 -1.81 6.73
N VAL A 44 -11.18 -1.48 8.02
CA VAL A 44 -12.22 -0.69 8.69
C VAL A 44 -12.32 0.70 8.08
N TYR A 45 -11.19 1.32 7.83
CA TYR A 45 -11.12 2.62 7.18
C TYR A 45 -11.77 2.58 5.78
N ASN A 46 -11.39 1.62 4.95
CA ASN A 46 -11.99 1.44 3.62
C ASN A 46 -13.49 1.18 3.68
N ALA A 47 -13.95 0.40 4.65
CA ALA A 47 -15.39 0.16 4.83
C ALA A 47 -16.16 1.44 5.18
N ILE A 48 -15.53 2.37 5.89
CA ILE A 48 -16.11 3.69 6.19
C ILE A 48 -16.09 4.56 4.92
N LEU A 49 -14.96 4.64 4.22
CA LEU A 49 -14.82 5.41 2.99
C LEU A 49 -15.82 4.99 1.90
N ASN A 50 -16.02 3.69 1.74
CA ASN A 50 -16.94 3.13 0.72
C ASN A 50 -18.44 3.44 1.00
N ARG A 51 -18.76 3.98 2.17
CA ARG A 51 -20.12 4.45 2.51
C ARG A 51 -20.31 5.95 2.31
N GLN A 52 -19.22 6.66 2.03
CA GLN A 52 -19.24 8.11 1.79
C GLN A 52 -19.42 8.39 0.30
N ASP A 53 -20.12 9.49 0.00
CA ASP A 53 -20.12 10.05 -1.34
C ASP A 53 -18.78 10.75 -1.55
N ARG A 54 -18.02 10.31 -2.55
CA ARG A 54 -16.65 10.78 -2.81
C ARG A 54 -16.46 11.02 -4.29
N ASP A 55 -15.64 11.99 -4.61
CA ASP A 55 -15.19 12.21 -5.98
C ASP A 55 -14.42 10.97 -6.48
N LEU A 56 -14.56 10.67 -7.75
CA LEU A 56 -13.82 9.60 -8.38
C LEU A 56 -12.34 9.99 -8.48
N LEU A 57 -11.48 9.04 -8.15
CA LEU A 57 -10.05 9.20 -8.34
C LEU A 57 -9.73 9.39 -9.81
N ASP A 58 -9.00 10.45 -10.14
CA ASP A 58 -8.37 10.56 -11.45
C ASP A 58 -7.06 9.76 -11.45
N GLU A 59 -7.13 8.57 -12.04
CA GLU A 59 -5.96 7.68 -12.15
C GLU A 59 -4.90 8.20 -13.16
N THR A 60 -5.19 9.26 -13.91
CA THR A 60 -4.27 9.87 -14.86
C THR A 60 -3.53 11.09 -14.31
N GLU A 61 -4.02 11.65 -13.21
CA GLU A 61 -3.44 12.82 -12.56
C GLU A 61 -2.14 12.47 -11.83
N MET A 62 -1.02 13.02 -12.31
CA MET A 62 0.29 12.86 -11.66
C MET A 62 0.32 13.61 -10.33
N PRO A 63 0.88 13.01 -9.26
CA PRO A 63 1.17 13.77 -8.06
C PRO A 63 2.20 14.88 -8.37
N PRO A 64 2.20 15.99 -7.62
CA PRO A 64 3.15 17.07 -7.82
C PRO A 64 4.60 16.62 -7.65
N ALA A 65 5.48 17.02 -8.59
CA ALA A 65 6.91 16.84 -8.43
C ALA A 65 7.46 17.82 -7.37
N MET A 66 8.24 17.32 -6.44
CA MET A 66 8.81 18.09 -5.32
C MET A 66 10.33 18.10 -5.38
N THR A 67 10.92 19.25 -5.08
CA THR A 67 12.33 19.37 -4.79
C THR A 67 12.67 18.75 -3.43
N TYR A 68 13.95 18.47 -3.18
CA TYR A 68 14.41 17.98 -1.87
C TYR A 68 13.97 18.88 -0.71
N GLY A 69 14.05 20.22 -0.88
CA GLY A 69 13.66 21.17 0.16
C GLY A 69 12.16 21.10 0.49
N GLU A 70 11.31 21.00 -0.52
CA GLU A 70 9.87 20.84 -0.34
C GLU A 70 9.52 19.52 0.34
N VAL A 71 10.19 18.43 -0.05
CA VAL A 71 10.01 17.13 0.59
C VAL A 71 10.35 17.21 2.07
N ARG A 72 11.51 17.80 2.43
CA ARG A 72 11.91 17.96 3.83
C ARG A 72 10.90 18.79 4.62
N GLN A 73 10.43 19.90 4.06
CA GLN A 73 9.44 20.75 4.71
C GLN A 73 8.14 19.99 5.01
N VAL A 74 7.64 19.21 4.08
CA VAL A 74 6.39 18.44 4.25
C VAL A 74 6.61 17.29 5.25
N VAL A 75 7.75 16.59 5.18
CA VAL A 75 8.10 15.52 6.13
C VAL A 75 8.27 16.06 7.54
N ASP A 76 8.94 17.20 7.71
CA ASP A 76 9.10 17.88 9.02
C ASP A 76 7.74 18.36 9.58
N SER A 77 6.73 18.55 8.71
CA SER A 77 5.35 18.87 9.10
C SER A 77 4.50 17.62 9.41
N GLY A 78 5.07 16.42 9.31
CA GLY A 78 4.42 15.16 9.70
C GLY A 78 4.03 14.22 8.56
N ALA A 79 4.38 14.55 7.32
CA ALA A 79 4.17 13.62 6.21
C ALA A 79 5.12 12.41 6.31
N ILE A 80 4.67 11.28 5.77
CA ILE A 80 5.47 10.06 5.68
C ILE A 80 6.14 10.00 4.31
N LEU A 81 7.45 9.74 4.31
CA LEU A 81 8.22 9.49 3.10
C LEU A 81 8.23 7.98 2.80
N VAL A 82 7.50 7.59 1.77
CA VAL A 82 7.42 6.19 1.32
C VAL A 82 8.36 6.00 0.13
N ASP A 83 9.36 5.14 0.31
CA ASP A 83 10.29 4.75 -0.75
C ASP A 83 9.81 3.45 -1.40
N GLY A 84 9.27 3.57 -2.61
CA GLY A 84 8.72 2.49 -3.41
C GLY A 84 9.75 1.74 -4.26
N ARG A 85 11.03 2.11 -4.19
CA ARG A 85 12.10 1.40 -4.90
C ARG A 85 12.31 0.00 -4.32
N SER A 86 13.07 -0.81 -5.03
CA SER A 86 13.40 -2.15 -4.55
C SER A 86 14.08 -2.10 -3.17
N PRO A 87 13.92 -3.14 -2.33
CA PRO A 87 14.64 -3.21 -1.05
C PRO A 87 16.16 -3.18 -1.20
N GLU A 88 16.68 -3.66 -2.32
CA GLU A 88 18.11 -3.62 -2.66
C GLU A 88 18.58 -2.18 -2.87
N GLU A 89 17.88 -1.40 -3.66
CA GLU A 89 18.21 0.00 -3.92
C GLU A 89 18.05 0.86 -2.67
N PHE A 90 16.97 0.63 -1.91
CA PHE A 90 16.77 1.28 -0.63
C PHE A 90 17.94 1.01 0.34
N ALA A 91 18.41 -0.23 0.41
CA ALA A 91 19.54 -0.60 1.28
C ALA A 91 20.84 0.08 0.85
N LEU A 92 21.07 0.26 -0.44
CA LEU A 92 22.24 0.97 -0.97
C LEU A 92 22.24 2.47 -0.65
N GLY A 93 21.06 3.06 -0.52
CA GLY A 93 20.92 4.47 -0.14
C GLY A 93 19.48 4.96 -0.19
N HIS A 94 19.02 5.56 0.91
CA HIS A 94 17.68 6.16 1.03
C HIS A 94 17.74 7.43 1.86
N LEU A 95 16.78 8.31 1.70
CA LEU A 95 16.66 9.51 2.54
C LEU A 95 16.28 9.12 3.97
N ARG A 96 16.86 9.79 4.93
CA ARG A 96 16.57 9.59 6.35
C ARG A 96 15.08 9.75 6.64
N GLY A 97 14.53 8.78 7.37
CA GLY A 97 13.12 8.74 7.75
C GLY A 97 12.21 8.13 6.68
N ALA A 98 12.74 7.73 5.53
CA ALA A 98 11.97 7.00 4.54
C ALA A 98 11.62 5.58 5.04
N ILE A 99 10.41 5.14 4.70
CA ILE A 99 9.96 3.78 4.92
C ILE A 99 9.97 3.07 3.57
N ASN A 100 10.70 1.95 3.47
CA ASN A 100 10.70 1.17 2.25
C ASN A 100 9.46 0.28 2.13
N ILE A 101 8.71 0.51 1.10
CA ILE A 101 7.59 -0.33 0.69
C ILE A 101 7.70 -0.48 -0.82
N GLY A 102 8.43 -1.49 -1.28
CA GLY A 102 8.68 -1.71 -2.71
C GLY A 102 7.39 -1.82 -3.52
N LEU A 103 7.36 -1.15 -4.67
CA LEU A 103 6.19 -1.16 -5.57
C LEU A 103 5.86 -2.55 -6.09
N GLU A 104 6.82 -3.46 -6.15
CA GLU A 104 6.56 -4.83 -6.56
C GLU A 104 5.70 -5.60 -5.55
N GLY A 105 4.88 -6.53 -6.04
CA GLY A 105 4.10 -7.43 -5.21
C GLY A 105 2.98 -6.75 -4.40
N ARG A 106 3.01 -6.91 -3.09
CA ARG A 106 1.93 -6.54 -2.15
C ARG A 106 2.06 -5.10 -1.60
N TYR A 107 2.51 -4.16 -2.40
CA TYR A 107 2.76 -2.77 -2.01
C TYR A 107 1.64 -2.13 -1.19
N ALA A 108 0.41 -2.15 -1.71
CA ALA A 108 -0.74 -1.54 -1.05
C ALA A 108 -1.06 -2.19 0.32
N GLU A 109 -0.94 -3.51 0.43
CA GLU A 109 -1.18 -4.22 1.69
C GLU A 109 -0.13 -3.89 2.74
N PHE A 110 1.15 -3.82 2.35
CA PHE A 110 2.22 -3.42 3.25
C PHE A 110 2.08 -1.94 3.65
N ALA A 111 1.76 -1.06 2.71
CA ALA A 111 1.46 0.34 3.03
C ALA A 111 0.31 0.44 4.05
N GLY A 112 -0.80 -0.27 3.82
CA GLY A 112 -1.93 -0.30 4.73
C GLY A 112 -1.65 -0.89 6.11
N SER A 113 -0.51 -1.58 6.29
CA SER A 113 -0.10 -2.15 7.57
C SER A 113 0.83 -1.23 8.38
N VAL A 114 1.55 -0.30 7.71
CA VAL A 114 2.57 0.54 8.37
C VAL A 114 2.30 2.04 8.28
N VAL A 115 1.45 2.46 7.35
CA VAL A 115 1.09 3.87 7.15
C VAL A 115 -0.32 4.12 7.66
N MET A 116 -0.52 5.24 8.33
CA MET A 116 -1.86 5.67 8.75
C MET A 116 -2.62 6.27 7.55
N PRO A 117 -3.92 5.99 7.39
CA PRO A 117 -4.65 6.36 6.19
C PRO A 117 -4.88 7.86 5.99
N ASP A 118 -4.85 8.66 7.04
CA ASP A 118 -5.12 10.10 7.05
C ASP A 118 -3.86 10.97 7.09
N VAL A 119 -2.69 10.37 6.87
CA VAL A 119 -1.40 11.07 6.86
C VAL A 119 -1.00 11.44 5.42
N ASP A 120 -0.38 12.60 5.26
CA ASP A 120 0.20 13.00 3.98
C ASP A 120 1.37 12.08 3.62
N ILE A 121 1.42 11.67 2.36
CA ILE A 121 2.43 10.75 1.84
C ILE A 121 3.22 11.47 0.75
N VAL A 122 4.55 11.40 0.84
CA VAL A 122 5.46 11.77 -0.25
C VAL A 122 6.09 10.50 -0.78
N LEU A 123 6.11 10.34 -2.10
CA LEU A 123 6.68 9.17 -2.75
C LEU A 123 8.15 9.41 -3.16
N VAL A 124 8.94 8.36 -3.02
CA VAL A 124 10.22 8.18 -3.71
C VAL A 124 10.08 6.92 -4.53
N THR A 125 10.25 7.00 -5.83
CA THR A 125 10.13 5.85 -6.74
C THR A 125 11.26 5.85 -7.75
N GLU A 126 11.37 4.79 -8.51
CA GLU A 126 12.08 4.88 -9.77
C GLU A 126 11.34 5.84 -10.71
N PRO A 127 12.08 6.65 -11.50
CA PRO A 127 11.47 7.59 -12.42
C PRO A 127 10.46 6.91 -13.36
N GLY A 128 9.26 7.47 -13.41
CA GLY A 128 8.15 6.96 -14.23
C GLY A 128 7.17 6.04 -13.50
N LEU A 129 7.42 5.69 -12.23
CA LEU A 129 6.55 4.85 -11.41
C LEU A 129 5.72 5.64 -10.39
N GLU A 130 5.81 6.96 -10.38
CA GLU A 130 5.16 7.84 -9.41
C GLU A 130 3.63 7.71 -9.46
N LEU A 131 3.08 7.70 -10.67
CA LEU A 131 1.64 7.54 -10.89
C LEU A 131 1.13 6.18 -10.45
N GLU A 132 1.88 5.12 -10.73
CA GLU A 132 1.56 3.78 -10.25
C GLU A 132 1.55 3.74 -8.73
N GLY A 133 2.57 4.31 -8.08
CA GLY A 133 2.67 4.40 -6.62
C GLY A 133 1.45 5.08 -6.00
N LYS A 134 1.06 6.25 -6.51
CA LYS A 134 -0.15 6.98 -6.10
C LYS A 134 -1.41 6.12 -6.27
N ASN A 135 -1.62 5.58 -7.46
CA ASN A 135 -2.86 4.87 -7.77
C ASN A 135 -3.02 3.59 -6.94
N ARG A 136 -1.92 2.89 -6.66
CA ARG A 136 -1.97 1.69 -5.82
C ARG A 136 -2.27 2.00 -4.36
N LEU A 137 -1.82 3.14 -3.82
CA LEU A 137 -2.19 3.63 -2.50
C LEU A 137 -3.67 4.02 -2.44
N ALA A 138 -4.15 4.72 -3.46
CA ALA A 138 -5.55 5.13 -3.54
C ALA A 138 -6.53 3.94 -3.56
N ARG A 139 -6.14 2.78 -4.10
CA ARG A 139 -6.96 1.54 -4.06
C ARG A 139 -7.25 1.04 -2.64
N ILE A 140 -6.43 1.41 -1.67
CA ILE A 140 -6.68 1.13 -0.25
C ILE A 140 -7.15 2.35 0.53
N GLY A 141 -7.61 3.41 -0.17
CA GLY A 141 -8.15 4.63 0.42
C GLY A 141 -7.09 5.61 0.92
N PHE A 142 -5.84 5.47 0.51
CA PHE A 142 -4.76 6.39 0.88
C PHE A 142 -4.60 7.45 -0.20
N ASP A 143 -5.49 8.44 -0.18
CA ASP A 143 -5.62 9.44 -1.25
C ASP A 143 -4.72 10.68 -1.02
N ARG A 144 -4.02 10.74 0.10
CA ARG A 144 -3.21 11.91 0.48
C ARG A 144 -1.76 11.79 0.02
N VAL A 145 -1.54 11.37 -1.23
CA VAL A 145 -0.25 11.48 -1.87
C VAL A 145 -0.05 12.92 -2.32
N VAL A 146 0.67 13.70 -1.51
CA VAL A 146 0.83 15.15 -1.71
C VAL A 146 1.94 15.50 -2.71
N GLY A 147 2.77 14.53 -3.08
CA GLY A 147 3.79 14.70 -4.11
C GLY A 147 4.79 13.55 -4.15
N TYR A 148 5.78 13.71 -5.02
CA TYR A 148 6.89 12.76 -5.13
C TYR A 148 8.22 13.52 -5.25
N LEU A 149 9.31 12.88 -4.78
CA LEU A 149 10.65 13.43 -4.91
C LEU A 149 11.10 13.39 -6.37
N SER A 150 11.33 14.57 -6.96
CA SER A 150 11.93 14.69 -8.27
C SER A 150 13.39 14.25 -8.24
N GLU A 151 13.85 13.53 -9.26
CA GLU A 151 15.27 13.15 -9.44
C GLU A 151 15.90 12.46 -8.20
N PRO A 152 15.31 11.37 -7.66
CA PRO A 152 15.70 10.81 -6.37
C PRO A 152 17.17 10.43 -6.27
N TYR A 153 17.75 9.89 -7.32
CA TYR A 153 19.18 9.50 -7.34
C TYR A 153 20.12 10.70 -7.32
N GLN A 154 19.78 11.76 -8.05
CA GLN A 154 20.52 13.02 -8.08
C GLN A 154 20.46 13.70 -6.69
N VAL A 155 19.28 13.71 -6.09
CA VAL A 155 19.07 14.26 -4.74
C VAL A 155 19.90 13.52 -3.71
N MET A 156 19.88 12.18 -3.71
CA MET A 156 20.67 11.37 -2.78
C MET A 156 22.18 11.56 -2.98
N PHE A 157 22.63 11.74 -4.22
CA PHE A 157 24.01 12.04 -4.52
C PHE A 157 24.45 13.41 -3.96
N SER A 158 23.56 14.41 -4.05
CA SER A 158 23.84 15.79 -3.65
C SER A 158 23.68 16.04 -2.14
N HIS A 159 22.88 15.22 -1.44
CA HIS A 159 22.52 15.40 -0.02
C HIS A 159 22.97 14.19 0.82
N ARG A 160 24.23 13.81 0.69
CA ARG A 160 24.81 12.60 1.32
C ARG A 160 24.65 12.56 2.85
N ASP A 161 24.65 13.71 3.49
CA ASP A 161 24.48 13.81 4.96
C ASP A 161 23.09 13.35 5.42
N ASP A 162 22.09 13.39 4.52
CA ASP A 162 20.72 12.93 4.78
C ASP A 162 20.44 11.54 4.22
N VAL A 163 21.41 10.92 3.57
CA VAL A 163 21.29 9.53 3.08
C VAL A 163 21.69 8.55 4.16
N ARG A 164 20.94 7.48 4.26
CA ARG A 164 21.22 6.32 5.11
C ARG A 164 21.35 5.08 4.24
N ILE A 165 22.13 4.14 4.72
CA ILE A 165 22.28 2.81 4.15
C ILE A 165 21.76 1.79 5.17
N ALA A 166 21.23 0.68 4.70
CA ALA A 166 20.77 -0.40 5.54
C ALA A 166 21.46 -1.72 5.14
N SER A 167 21.81 -2.53 6.14
CA SER A 167 22.22 -3.90 5.87
C SER A 167 20.97 -4.79 5.77
N ARG A 168 20.96 -5.69 4.79
CA ARG A 168 19.96 -6.76 4.72
C ARG A 168 20.57 -8.02 5.31
N LEU A 169 19.86 -8.64 6.24
CA LEU A 169 20.19 -10.00 6.66
C LEU A 169 19.68 -10.94 5.56
N THR A 170 20.58 -11.70 4.99
CA THR A 170 20.27 -12.76 4.01
C THR A 170 20.00 -14.08 4.74
#